data_579f46995840d9fa923d04f0298f0eac
#
_entry.id   579f46995840d9fa923d04f0298f0eac
#
_cell.length_a   1.000
_cell.length_b   1.000
_cell.length_c   1.000
_cell.angle_alpha   90.00
_cell.angle_beta   90.00
_cell.angle_gamma   90.00
#
_symmetry.space_group_name_H-M   'P 1'
#
loop_
_entity.id
_entity.type
_entity.pdbx_description
1 polymer ?
#
loop_
_entity_poly.entity_id
_entity_poly.type
_entity_poly.pdbx_seq_one_letter_code
_entity_poly.pdbx_strand_id
1 'polypeptide(L)'
;LSKERLGGTCYINLTAQGETLLYKDIVPLTRGLLEEGHAVEIITNATVSKRIDEILAFPDELLTNLFFKCSYHYEQIKDKNIEKVYWNNIKKIKASPCSFTLELMPYDKISESIPDLTQRCVDNAGAVCHATVGRNDAKNSKALLTDMSESEYVATWSKLDSAMFKLKMKLFGVKRKEFCYAGQWSLLVDISSGEASQCYGRMNTQNIFKDLSKPIKFRPVGHTCTQAYCFN
;
A
#
# COMPACT_ATOMS: atom_id res chain seq x y z
N LEU A 1 18.86 -2.26 -6.53
CA LEU A 1 18.42 -2.53 -5.13
C LEU A 1 18.82 -3.95 -4.71
N SER A 2 20.11 -4.29 -4.90
CA SER A 2 20.62 -5.62 -4.49
C SER A 2 20.65 -5.76 -2.95
N LYS A 3 20.56 -7.00 -2.48
CA LYS A 3 20.70 -7.34 -1.05
C LYS A 3 22.03 -6.82 -0.47
N GLU A 4 23.10 -6.87 -1.25
CA GLU A 4 24.41 -6.35 -0.83
C GLU A 4 24.34 -4.87 -0.48
N ARG A 5 23.74 -4.05 -1.35
CA ARG A 5 23.61 -2.60 -1.14
C ARG A 5 22.62 -2.23 -0.04
N LEU A 6 21.56 -3.03 0.13
CA LEU A 6 20.53 -2.82 1.14
C LEU A 6 20.90 -3.40 2.51
N GLY A 7 21.94 -4.25 2.57
CA GLY A 7 22.34 -4.93 3.79
C GLY A 7 21.52 -6.17 4.12
N GLY A 8 20.70 -6.67 3.17
CA GLY A 8 19.90 -7.88 3.37
C GLY A 8 18.62 -7.94 2.54
N THR A 9 17.80 -8.93 2.82
CA THR A 9 16.46 -9.09 2.24
C THR A 9 15.53 -8.01 2.74
N CYS A 10 14.78 -7.38 1.82
CA CYS A 10 13.81 -6.34 2.13
C CYS A 10 12.40 -6.75 1.72
N TYR A 11 11.42 -6.14 2.38
CA TYR A 11 10.05 -6.05 1.89
C TYR A 11 9.91 -4.75 1.11
N ILE A 12 9.67 -4.85 -0.19
CA ILE A 12 9.65 -3.72 -1.11
C ILE A 12 8.23 -3.46 -1.59
N ASN A 13 7.70 -2.31 -1.21
CA ASN A 13 6.37 -1.87 -1.62
C ASN A 13 6.47 -1.01 -2.88
N LEU A 14 5.89 -1.49 -3.98
CA LEU A 14 5.81 -0.78 -5.26
C LEU A 14 4.49 -0.02 -5.32
N THR A 15 4.60 1.30 -5.34
CA THR A 15 3.46 2.20 -5.46
C THR A 15 3.77 3.35 -6.41
N ALA A 16 2.76 3.88 -7.08
CA ALA A 16 2.91 4.98 -8.01
C ALA A 16 1.84 6.06 -7.78
N GLN A 17 2.09 7.23 -8.34
CA GLN A 17 1.02 8.22 -8.50
C GLN A 17 0.09 7.74 -9.61
N GLY A 18 -1.16 7.42 -9.27
CA GLY A 18 -2.11 6.73 -10.15
C GLY A 18 -2.02 5.21 -10.03
N GLU A 19 -2.14 4.50 -11.15
CA GLU A 19 -2.14 3.04 -11.17
C GLU A 19 -0.75 2.47 -11.43
N THR A 20 -0.24 1.70 -10.48
CA THR A 20 1.11 1.13 -10.51
C THR A 20 1.33 0.20 -11.71
N LEU A 21 0.35 -0.59 -12.09
CA LEU A 21 0.47 -1.54 -13.20
C LEU A 21 0.46 -0.89 -14.59
N LEU A 22 0.22 0.42 -14.70
CA LEU A 22 0.33 1.15 -15.98
C LEU A 22 1.79 1.45 -16.37
N TYR A 23 2.72 1.42 -15.44
CA TYR A 23 4.13 1.64 -15.76
C TYR A 23 4.69 0.47 -16.56
N LYS A 24 5.33 0.80 -17.70
CA LYS A 24 5.81 -0.21 -18.67
C LYS A 24 6.82 -1.19 -18.07
N ASP A 25 7.66 -0.70 -17.16
CA ASP A 25 8.77 -1.46 -16.58
C ASP A 25 8.38 -2.17 -15.27
N ILE A 26 7.10 -2.13 -14.85
CA ILE A 26 6.66 -2.73 -13.58
C ILE A 26 6.88 -4.24 -13.54
N VAL A 27 6.67 -4.94 -14.66
CA VAL A 27 6.84 -6.40 -14.75
C VAL A 27 8.31 -6.80 -14.60
N PRO A 28 9.27 -6.28 -15.41
CA PRO A 28 10.68 -6.62 -15.24
C PRO A 28 11.25 -6.13 -13.91
N LEU A 29 10.79 -4.98 -13.38
CA LEU A 29 11.20 -4.51 -12.05
C LEU A 29 10.75 -5.48 -10.96
N THR A 30 9.48 -5.88 -10.95
CA THR A 30 8.94 -6.84 -9.98
C THR A 30 9.72 -8.15 -10.04
N ARG A 31 9.95 -8.69 -11.24
CA ARG A 31 10.71 -9.91 -11.45
C ARG A 31 12.13 -9.82 -10.90
N GLY A 32 12.87 -8.78 -11.28
CA GLY A 32 14.25 -8.60 -10.83
C GLY A 32 14.38 -8.47 -9.30
N LEU A 33 13.42 -7.81 -8.63
CA LEU A 33 13.40 -7.72 -7.17
C LEU A 33 13.12 -9.07 -6.51
N LEU A 34 12.23 -9.88 -7.07
CA LEU A 34 11.93 -11.23 -6.58
C LEU A 34 13.11 -12.19 -6.83
N GLU A 35 13.76 -12.13 -8.00
CA GLU A 35 14.96 -12.93 -8.34
C GLU A 35 16.14 -12.55 -7.44
N GLU A 36 16.27 -11.29 -7.01
CA GLU A 36 17.22 -10.88 -5.98
C GLU A 36 16.86 -11.47 -4.59
N GLY A 37 15.65 -12.00 -4.43
CA GLY A 37 15.15 -12.67 -3.23
C GLY A 37 14.57 -11.71 -2.21
N HIS A 38 14.03 -10.57 -2.65
CA HIS A 38 13.19 -9.69 -1.84
C HIS A 38 11.75 -10.19 -1.79
N ALA A 39 11.00 -9.79 -0.77
CA ALA A 39 9.55 -9.84 -0.81
C ALA A 39 9.02 -8.55 -1.43
N VAL A 40 8.06 -8.66 -2.35
CA VAL A 40 7.55 -7.52 -3.11
C VAL A 40 6.06 -7.38 -2.90
N GLU A 41 5.58 -6.17 -2.59
CA GLU A 41 4.16 -5.81 -2.58
C GLU A 41 3.86 -4.84 -3.72
N ILE A 42 2.82 -5.12 -4.49
CA ILE A 42 2.31 -4.22 -5.53
C ILE A 42 0.99 -3.62 -5.07
N ILE A 43 0.93 -2.28 -4.93
CA ILE A 43 -0.33 -1.58 -4.69
C ILE A 43 -0.97 -1.26 -6.04
N THR A 44 -2.21 -1.70 -6.25
CA THR A 44 -2.91 -1.58 -7.54
C THR A 44 -4.41 -1.44 -7.35
N ASN A 45 -5.10 -0.83 -8.31
CA ASN A 45 -6.56 -0.89 -8.41
C ASN A 45 -7.06 -2.22 -9.03
N ALA A 46 -6.17 -3.14 -9.35
CA ALA A 46 -6.42 -4.48 -9.88
C ALA A 46 -7.26 -4.52 -11.19
N THR A 47 -7.21 -3.47 -12.03
CA THR A 47 -7.99 -3.39 -13.28
C THR A 47 -7.15 -3.59 -14.55
N VAL A 48 -5.83 -3.67 -14.45
CA VAL A 48 -4.91 -3.83 -15.59
C VAL A 48 -4.62 -5.32 -15.83
N SER A 49 -5.58 -6.06 -16.39
CA SER A 49 -5.54 -7.53 -16.53
C SER A 49 -4.27 -8.03 -17.22
N LYS A 50 -3.84 -7.38 -18.32
CA LYS A 50 -2.63 -7.77 -19.05
C LYS A 50 -1.39 -7.84 -18.13
N ARG A 51 -1.19 -6.82 -17.29
CA ARG A 51 -0.02 -6.77 -16.38
C ARG A 51 -0.11 -7.81 -15.27
N ILE A 52 -1.33 -8.03 -14.76
CA ILE A 52 -1.57 -9.11 -13.79
C ILE A 52 -1.24 -10.46 -14.42
N ASP A 53 -1.70 -10.74 -15.63
CA ASP A 53 -1.42 -11.99 -16.32
C ASP A 53 0.08 -12.18 -16.60
N GLU A 54 0.80 -11.12 -17.02
CA GLU A 54 2.25 -11.14 -17.23
C GLU A 54 3.01 -11.44 -15.92
N ILE A 55 2.57 -10.88 -14.78
CA ILE A 55 3.20 -11.10 -13.47
C ILE A 55 2.86 -12.51 -12.95
N LEU A 56 1.61 -12.95 -13.07
CA LEU A 56 1.20 -14.28 -12.62
C LEU A 56 1.80 -15.42 -13.46
N ALA A 57 2.42 -15.12 -14.60
CA ALA A 57 3.19 -16.07 -15.39
C ALA A 57 4.63 -16.30 -14.87
N PHE A 58 5.04 -15.65 -13.78
CA PHE A 58 6.33 -15.93 -13.14
C PHE A 58 6.34 -17.34 -12.53
N PRO A 59 7.52 -17.94 -12.32
CA PRO A 59 7.65 -19.20 -11.59
C PRO A 59 7.01 -19.12 -10.19
N ASP A 60 6.42 -20.22 -9.74
CA ASP A 60 5.70 -20.29 -8.45
C ASP A 60 6.60 -19.91 -7.25
N GLU A 61 7.88 -20.24 -7.33
CA GLU A 61 8.88 -19.91 -6.29
C GLU A 61 9.02 -18.38 -6.09
N LEU A 62 8.87 -17.61 -7.17
CA LEU A 62 8.87 -16.14 -7.09
C LEU A 62 7.55 -15.63 -6.58
N LEU A 63 6.44 -16.23 -7.04
CA LEU A 63 5.10 -15.79 -6.66
C LEU A 63 4.80 -15.96 -5.16
N THR A 64 5.43 -16.90 -4.47
CA THR A 64 5.29 -17.05 -3.00
C THR A 64 5.79 -15.86 -2.20
N ASN A 65 6.67 -15.03 -2.78
CA ASN A 65 7.18 -13.80 -2.18
C ASN A 65 6.53 -12.53 -2.75
N LEU A 66 5.46 -12.68 -3.52
CA LEU A 66 4.72 -11.58 -4.12
C LEU A 66 3.37 -11.37 -3.41
N PHE A 67 3.09 -10.10 -3.10
CA PHE A 67 1.88 -9.65 -2.43
C PHE A 67 1.15 -8.63 -3.32
N PHE A 68 -0.16 -8.77 -3.45
CA PHE A 68 -0.99 -7.75 -4.07
C PHE A 68 -1.82 -7.03 -3.02
N LYS A 69 -1.65 -5.72 -2.93
CA LYS A 69 -2.52 -4.85 -2.16
C LYS A 69 -3.50 -4.18 -3.12
N CYS A 70 -4.70 -4.74 -3.20
CA CYS A 70 -5.71 -4.34 -4.17
C CYS A 70 -6.61 -3.25 -3.57
N SER A 71 -6.55 -2.04 -4.10
CA SER A 71 -7.44 -0.95 -3.70
C SER A 71 -8.87 -1.24 -4.13
N TYR A 72 -9.79 -1.31 -3.16
CA TYR A 72 -11.19 -1.56 -3.42
C TYR A 72 -11.96 -0.24 -3.55
N HIS A 73 -11.99 0.30 -4.76
CA HIS A 73 -12.72 1.55 -5.09
C HIS A 73 -14.19 1.22 -5.40
N TYR A 74 -14.98 0.94 -4.35
CA TYR A 74 -16.32 0.38 -4.43
C TYR A 74 -17.23 1.06 -5.45
N GLU A 75 -17.34 2.40 -5.46
CA GLU A 75 -18.21 3.09 -6.43
C GLU A 75 -17.75 2.92 -7.87
N GLN A 76 -16.44 3.04 -8.13
CA GLN A 76 -15.87 2.88 -9.47
C GLN A 76 -16.03 1.44 -9.98
N ILE A 77 -15.95 0.48 -9.08
CA ILE A 77 -16.07 -0.95 -9.39
C ILE A 77 -17.52 -1.33 -9.70
N LYS A 78 -18.52 -0.57 -9.21
CA LYS A 78 -19.94 -0.80 -9.53
C LYS A 78 -20.27 -0.64 -11.02
N ASP A 79 -19.47 0.11 -11.79
CA ASP A 79 -19.55 0.05 -13.25
C ASP A 79 -19.37 -1.39 -13.72
N LYS A 80 -20.36 -1.91 -14.50
CA LYS A 80 -20.41 -3.34 -14.85
C LYS A 80 -19.14 -3.86 -15.55
N ASN A 81 -18.49 -3.02 -16.34
CA ASN A 81 -17.29 -3.41 -17.07
C ASN A 81 -16.08 -3.45 -16.13
N ILE A 82 -15.94 -2.46 -15.27
CA ILE A 82 -14.86 -2.38 -14.29
C ILE A 82 -15.05 -3.46 -13.22
N GLU A 83 -16.25 -3.69 -12.74
CA GLU A 83 -16.56 -4.73 -11.74
C GLU A 83 -16.14 -6.12 -12.22
N LYS A 84 -16.54 -6.48 -13.43
CA LYS A 84 -16.18 -7.78 -14.01
C LYS A 84 -14.68 -7.96 -14.13
N VAL A 85 -13.96 -6.93 -14.61
CA VAL A 85 -12.51 -6.96 -14.75
C VAL A 85 -11.85 -7.11 -13.38
N TYR A 86 -12.24 -6.28 -12.41
CA TYR A 86 -11.69 -6.28 -11.06
C TYR A 86 -11.81 -7.67 -10.41
N TRP A 87 -13.03 -8.20 -10.30
CA TRP A 87 -13.25 -9.49 -9.64
C TRP A 87 -12.62 -10.67 -10.38
N ASN A 88 -12.56 -10.64 -11.70
CA ASN A 88 -11.82 -11.66 -12.45
C ASN A 88 -10.34 -11.64 -12.12
N ASN A 89 -9.73 -10.47 -12.01
CA ASN A 89 -8.33 -10.32 -11.64
C ASN A 89 -8.07 -10.76 -10.19
N ILE A 90 -8.95 -10.39 -9.24
CA ILE A 90 -8.87 -10.89 -7.86
C ILE A 90 -8.93 -12.42 -7.80
N LYS A 91 -9.83 -13.05 -8.58
CA LYS A 91 -9.92 -14.51 -8.65
C LYS A 91 -8.65 -15.17 -9.22
N LYS A 92 -8.01 -14.56 -10.23
CA LYS A 92 -6.72 -15.02 -10.77
C LYS A 92 -5.61 -14.95 -9.71
N ILE A 93 -5.49 -13.80 -9.02
CA ILE A 93 -4.51 -13.61 -7.95
C ILE A 93 -4.76 -14.63 -6.83
N LYS A 94 -6.01 -14.81 -6.40
CA LYS A 94 -6.40 -15.79 -5.37
C LYS A 94 -6.05 -17.24 -5.75
N ALA A 95 -6.12 -17.58 -7.04
CA ALA A 95 -5.81 -18.92 -7.54
C ALA A 95 -4.29 -19.16 -7.72
N SER A 96 -3.47 -18.13 -7.56
CA SER A 96 -2.01 -18.20 -7.69
C SER A 96 -1.33 -18.40 -6.33
N PRO A 97 -0.01 -18.68 -6.28
CA PRO A 97 0.76 -18.72 -5.04
C PRO A 97 0.92 -17.37 -4.33
N CYS A 98 0.50 -16.25 -4.95
CA CYS A 98 0.61 -14.92 -4.37
C CYS A 98 -0.29 -14.73 -3.14
N SER A 99 0.16 -13.94 -2.20
CA SER A 99 -0.72 -13.38 -1.16
C SER A 99 -1.39 -12.10 -1.64
N PHE A 100 -2.60 -11.81 -1.14
CA PHE A 100 -3.25 -10.54 -1.44
C PHE A 100 -4.14 -10.04 -0.32
N THR A 101 -4.44 -8.75 -0.36
CA THR A 101 -5.44 -8.11 0.49
C THR A 101 -6.27 -7.11 -0.33
N LEU A 102 -7.53 -6.93 0.07
CA LEU A 102 -8.39 -5.86 -0.41
C LEU A 102 -8.34 -4.72 0.61
N GLU A 103 -8.02 -3.50 0.18
CA GLU A 103 -7.99 -2.33 1.06
C GLU A 103 -9.03 -1.29 0.62
N LEU A 104 -9.93 -0.94 1.53
CA LEU A 104 -10.93 0.09 1.37
C LEU A 104 -10.49 1.37 2.09
N MET A 105 -10.62 2.52 1.41
CA MET A 105 -10.54 3.82 2.06
C MET A 105 -11.96 4.26 2.45
N PRO A 106 -12.28 4.38 3.74
CA PRO A 106 -13.57 4.84 4.23
C PRO A 106 -13.85 6.32 3.86
N TYR A 107 -15.05 6.60 3.36
CA TYR A 107 -15.58 7.96 3.15
C TYR A 107 -17.12 7.93 3.14
N ASP A 108 -17.74 9.07 3.43
CA ASP A 108 -19.16 9.16 3.81
C ASP A 108 -20.12 8.57 2.78
N LYS A 109 -19.86 8.84 1.50
CA LYS A 109 -20.75 8.46 0.39
C LYS A 109 -21.02 6.95 0.27
N ILE A 110 -20.11 6.10 0.77
CA ILE A 110 -20.25 4.64 0.73
C ILE A 110 -20.65 4.02 2.08
N SER A 111 -20.91 4.84 3.10
CA SER A 111 -21.21 4.36 4.46
C SER A 111 -22.45 3.46 4.52
N GLU A 112 -23.49 3.78 3.75
CA GLU A 112 -24.71 2.97 3.65
C GLU A 112 -24.51 1.67 2.86
N SER A 113 -23.46 1.59 2.07
CA SER A 113 -23.13 0.41 1.24
C SER A 113 -22.30 -0.64 1.96
N ILE A 114 -21.98 -0.48 3.24
CA ILE A 114 -21.15 -1.43 4.01
C ILE A 114 -21.64 -2.88 3.90
N PRO A 115 -22.95 -3.20 3.99
CA PRO A 115 -23.41 -4.57 3.82
C PRO A 115 -23.14 -5.13 2.42
N ASP A 116 -23.42 -4.38 1.36
CA ASP A 116 -23.20 -4.79 -0.03
C ASP A 116 -21.71 -4.97 -0.33
N LEU A 117 -20.87 -4.00 0.03
CA LEU A 117 -19.43 -4.08 -0.22
C LEU A 117 -18.78 -5.26 0.55
N THR A 118 -19.25 -5.53 1.76
CA THR A 118 -18.80 -6.66 2.57
C THR A 118 -19.15 -7.98 1.89
N GLN A 119 -20.42 -8.14 1.47
CA GLN A 119 -20.89 -9.35 0.81
C GLN A 119 -20.10 -9.61 -0.48
N ARG A 120 -19.86 -8.58 -1.31
CA ARG A 120 -19.06 -8.70 -2.53
C ARG A 120 -17.63 -9.16 -2.27
N CYS A 121 -17.00 -8.66 -1.21
CA CYS A 121 -15.67 -9.11 -0.82
C CYS A 121 -15.68 -10.59 -0.42
N VAL A 122 -16.64 -11.00 0.40
CA VAL A 122 -16.78 -12.40 0.83
C VAL A 122 -17.02 -13.32 -0.35
N ASP A 123 -17.96 -12.98 -1.26
CA ASP A 123 -18.33 -13.80 -2.41
C ASP A 123 -17.16 -13.99 -3.40
N ASN A 124 -16.33 -12.97 -3.61
CA ASN A 124 -15.29 -13.00 -4.63
C ASN A 124 -13.89 -13.28 -4.07
N ALA A 125 -13.56 -12.74 -2.90
CA ALA A 125 -12.24 -12.92 -2.28
C ALA A 125 -12.23 -13.95 -1.15
N GLY A 126 -13.39 -14.23 -0.55
CA GLY A 126 -13.54 -15.16 0.57
C GLY A 126 -13.28 -14.51 1.92
N ALA A 127 -13.08 -13.20 1.98
CA ALA A 127 -12.85 -12.44 3.20
C ALA A 127 -13.32 -10.99 3.05
N VAL A 128 -13.56 -10.33 4.17
CA VAL A 128 -13.87 -8.89 4.21
C VAL A 128 -12.61 -8.07 3.87
N CYS A 129 -12.79 -6.91 3.24
CA CYS A 129 -11.69 -6.00 2.96
C CYS A 129 -11.14 -5.35 4.25
N HIS A 130 -9.85 -5.02 4.25
CA HIS A 130 -9.27 -4.17 5.27
C HIS A 130 -9.70 -2.72 5.03
N ALA A 131 -10.16 -2.05 6.08
CA ALA A 131 -10.39 -0.61 6.03
C ALA A 131 -9.15 0.14 6.54
N THR A 132 -8.72 1.14 5.79
CA THR A 132 -7.72 2.12 6.25
C THR A 132 -8.42 3.31 6.91
N VAL A 133 -7.77 4.46 7.02
CA VAL A 133 -8.37 5.73 7.47
C VAL A 133 -8.30 6.72 6.33
N GLY A 134 -9.44 7.28 5.94
CA GLY A 134 -9.50 8.36 4.95
C GLY A 134 -8.90 9.65 5.53
N ARG A 135 -7.92 10.24 4.84
CA ARG A 135 -7.31 11.52 5.18
C ARG A 135 -7.69 12.59 4.19
N ASN A 136 -8.02 13.77 4.69
CA ASN A 136 -8.18 14.96 3.88
C ASN A 136 -6.84 15.72 3.82
N ASP A 137 -6.01 15.38 2.83
CA ASP A 137 -4.69 15.99 2.66
C ASP A 137 -4.75 17.45 2.16
N ALA A 138 -5.92 17.94 1.72
CA ALA A 138 -6.12 19.34 1.36
C ALA A 138 -6.16 20.27 2.60
N LYS A 139 -6.43 19.73 3.78
CA LYS A 139 -6.39 20.48 5.04
C LYS A 139 -5.00 20.38 5.67
N ASN A 140 -4.47 21.49 6.14
CA ASN A 140 -3.16 21.54 6.82
C ASN A 140 -3.08 20.62 8.03
N SER A 141 -4.20 20.38 8.71
CA SER A 141 -4.30 19.47 9.86
C SER A 141 -4.39 18.00 9.45
N LYS A 142 -4.48 17.68 8.16
CA LYS A 142 -4.74 16.34 7.65
C LYS A 142 -5.89 15.66 8.41
N ALA A 143 -7.02 16.32 8.45
CA ALA A 143 -8.24 15.86 9.12
C ALA A 143 -8.74 14.54 8.51
N LEU A 144 -9.65 13.86 9.19
CA LEU A 144 -10.41 12.76 8.62
C LEU A 144 -11.15 13.21 7.35
N LEU A 145 -11.24 12.34 6.36
CA LEU A 145 -12.00 12.54 5.13
C LEU A 145 -13.47 12.19 5.39
N THR A 146 -14.15 13.03 6.14
CA THR A 146 -15.55 12.84 6.54
C THR A 146 -16.15 14.16 6.98
N ASP A 147 -17.46 14.30 6.83
CA ASP A 147 -18.28 15.34 7.43
C ASP A 147 -18.94 14.86 8.74
N MET A 148 -18.82 13.56 9.07
CA MET A 148 -19.26 12.99 10.35
C MET A 148 -18.38 13.50 11.50
N SER A 149 -18.91 13.45 12.73
CA SER A 149 -18.06 13.51 13.91
C SER A 149 -17.10 12.30 13.96
N GLU A 150 -15.97 12.43 14.64
CA GLU A 150 -15.01 11.31 14.77
C GLU A 150 -15.66 10.07 15.39
N SER A 151 -16.54 10.25 16.38
CA SER A 151 -17.27 9.16 17.03
C SER A 151 -18.22 8.44 16.07
N GLU A 152 -18.93 9.16 15.23
CA GLU A 152 -19.81 8.59 14.20
C GLU A 152 -19.00 7.86 13.11
N TYR A 153 -17.90 8.47 12.66
CA TYR A 153 -16.99 7.85 11.69
C TYR A 153 -16.44 6.52 12.23
N VAL A 154 -15.96 6.50 13.48
CA VAL A 154 -15.46 5.27 14.11
C VAL A 154 -16.58 4.25 14.25
N ALA A 155 -17.76 4.63 14.73
CA ALA A 155 -18.90 3.73 14.90
C ALA A 155 -19.34 3.10 13.57
N THR A 156 -19.38 3.93 12.50
CA THR A 156 -19.76 3.48 11.16
C THR A 156 -18.79 2.46 10.59
N TRP A 157 -17.50 2.79 10.56
CA TRP A 157 -16.49 1.97 9.89
C TRP A 157 -15.97 0.80 10.73
N SER A 158 -16.19 0.81 12.04
CA SER A 158 -15.92 -0.36 12.89
C SER A 158 -16.80 -1.57 12.56
N LYS A 159 -17.90 -1.38 11.82
CA LYS A 159 -18.75 -2.47 11.32
C LYS A 159 -18.00 -3.44 10.39
N LEU A 160 -16.91 -2.99 9.75
CA LEU A 160 -16.04 -3.84 8.94
C LEU A 160 -15.11 -4.74 9.76
N ASP A 161 -15.04 -4.57 11.07
CA ASP A 161 -14.16 -5.30 12.02
C ASP A 161 -12.68 -5.35 11.57
N SER A 162 -12.21 -4.31 10.91
CA SER A 162 -10.85 -4.22 10.41
C SER A 162 -9.87 -3.88 11.54
N ALA A 163 -8.93 -4.79 11.82
CA ALA A 163 -7.85 -4.55 12.78
C ALA A 163 -6.97 -3.37 12.35
N MET A 164 -6.74 -3.21 11.05
CA MET A 164 -6.00 -2.08 10.46
C MET A 164 -6.70 -0.74 10.75
N PHE A 165 -8.01 -0.66 10.58
CA PHE A 165 -8.78 0.54 10.91
C PHE A 165 -8.64 0.90 12.39
N LYS A 166 -8.84 -0.09 13.27
CA LYS A 166 -8.71 0.09 14.73
C LYS A 166 -7.32 0.60 15.12
N LEU A 167 -6.27 0.04 14.51
CA LEU A 167 -4.88 0.48 14.75
C LEU A 167 -4.65 1.91 14.25
N LYS A 168 -5.04 2.18 13.00
CA LYS A 168 -4.83 3.51 12.38
C LYS A 168 -5.60 4.60 13.12
N MET A 169 -6.81 4.36 13.59
CA MET A 169 -7.56 5.33 14.41
C MET A 169 -6.85 5.66 15.73
N LYS A 170 -6.22 4.67 16.38
CA LYS A 170 -5.42 4.93 17.61
C LYS A 170 -4.20 5.82 17.37
N LEU A 171 -3.71 5.87 16.13
CA LEU A 171 -2.51 6.64 15.76
C LEU A 171 -2.86 7.97 15.08
N PHE A 172 -4.07 8.08 14.56
CA PHE A 172 -4.51 9.25 13.79
C PHE A 172 -4.53 10.51 14.66
N GLY A 173 -3.90 11.58 14.18
CA GLY A 173 -3.83 12.86 14.91
C GLY A 173 -2.97 12.85 16.18
N VAL A 174 -2.38 11.72 16.57
CA VAL A 174 -1.59 11.59 17.80
C VAL A 174 -0.13 11.95 17.54
N LYS A 175 0.35 13.04 18.17
CA LYS A 175 1.77 13.41 18.13
C LYS A 175 2.61 12.38 18.87
N ARG A 176 3.49 11.71 18.12
CA ARG A 176 4.41 10.72 18.69
C ARG A 176 5.63 11.42 19.27
N LYS A 177 6.09 10.92 20.43
CA LYS A 177 7.28 11.43 21.14
C LYS A 177 8.38 10.39 21.26
N GLU A 178 8.08 9.15 20.89
CA GLU A 178 8.99 8.03 20.93
C GLU A 178 10.11 8.19 19.91
N PHE A 179 11.19 7.44 20.11
CA PHE A 179 12.26 7.32 19.13
C PHE A 179 11.71 6.73 17.81
N CYS A 180 11.90 7.43 16.72
CA CYS A 180 11.40 7.01 15.40
C CYS A 180 12.48 6.26 14.63
N TYR A 181 12.21 4.99 14.35
CA TYR A 181 13.10 4.10 13.59
C TYR A 181 12.96 4.20 12.07
N ALA A 182 12.06 5.06 11.55
CA ALA A 182 11.99 5.31 10.12
C ALA A 182 13.34 5.78 9.60
N GLY A 183 13.75 5.25 8.46
CA GLY A 183 15.10 5.46 7.93
C GLY A 183 16.15 4.45 8.40
N GLN A 184 15.94 3.77 9.53
CA GLN A 184 16.76 2.64 9.96
C GLN A 184 16.22 1.31 9.42
N TRP A 185 14.89 1.14 9.43
CA TRP A 185 14.22 -0.08 8.97
C TRP A 185 13.46 0.11 7.66
N SER A 186 13.29 1.34 7.22
CA SER A 186 12.53 1.68 6.04
C SER A 186 13.11 2.89 5.32
N LEU A 187 12.93 2.93 4.01
CA LEU A 187 13.21 4.10 3.17
C LEU A 187 12.04 4.30 2.22
N LEU A 188 11.74 5.55 1.92
CA LEU A 188 10.92 5.94 0.78
C LEU A 188 11.87 6.25 -0.38
N VAL A 189 11.73 5.55 -1.48
CA VAL A 189 12.60 5.71 -2.65
C VAL A 189 11.78 6.14 -3.86
N ASP A 190 12.16 7.23 -4.47
CA ASP A 190 11.72 7.58 -5.82
C ASP A 190 12.66 6.91 -6.82
N ILE A 191 12.18 5.85 -7.46
CA ILE A 191 12.98 5.05 -8.40
C ILE A 191 13.27 5.77 -9.72
N SER A 192 12.56 6.86 -10.03
CA SER A 192 12.84 7.66 -11.24
C SER A 192 14.06 8.58 -11.07
N SER A 193 14.26 9.10 -9.88
CA SER A 193 15.34 10.03 -9.54
C SER A 193 16.47 9.41 -8.72
N GLY A 194 16.18 8.28 -8.04
CA GLY A 194 17.08 7.68 -7.06
C GLY A 194 17.09 8.40 -5.71
N GLU A 195 16.22 9.39 -5.52
CA GLU A 195 16.08 10.06 -4.23
C GLU A 195 15.46 9.12 -3.19
N ALA A 196 16.15 8.93 -2.09
CA ALA A 196 15.69 8.13 -0.96
C ALA A 196 15.61 8.98 0.30
N SER A 197 14.48 8.89 1.02
CA SER A 197 14.24 9.59 2.28
C SER A 197 13.84 8.62 3.38
N GLN A 198 13.95 9.05 4.64
CA GLN A 198 13.66 8.19 5.79
C GLN A 198 12.17 7.86 5.92
N CYS A 199 11.29 8.80 5.52
CA CYS A 199 9.85 8.62 5.56
C CYS A 199 9.16 9.66 4.66
N TYR A 200 7.84 9.67 4.62
CA TYR A 200 7.03 10.65 3.89
C TYR A 200 7.33 12.12 4.28
N GLY A 201 7.87 12.37 5.47
CA GLY A 201 8.35 13.70 5.87
C GLY A 201 9.63 14.16 5.17
N ARG A 202 10.20 13.36 4.27
CA ARG A 202 11.39 13.66 3.46
C ARG A 202 12.58 14.19 4.26
N MET A 203 12.81 13.60 5.43
CA MET A 203 13.97 13.96 6.24
C MET A 203 15.21 13.18 5.79
N ASN A 204 16.39 13.84 5.84
CA ASN A 204 17.69 13.23 5.54
C ASN A 204 17.72 12.44 4.21
N THR A 205 17.52 13.13 3.11
CA THR A 205 17.54 12.53 1.77
C THR A 205 18.95 12.12 1.34
N GLN A 206 19.04 11.05 0.54
CA GLN A 206 20.23 10.62 -0.18
C GLN A 206 19.85 10.21 -1.60
N ASN A 207 20.77 10.32 -2.56
CA ASN A 207 20.55 9.75 -3.89
C ASN A 207 21.28 8.42 -3.99
N ILE A 208 20.51 7.33 -4.13
CA ILE A 208 21.04 5.95 -4.15
C ILE A 208 21.54 5.50 -5.53
N PHE A 209 21.30 6.32 -6.58
CA PHE A 209 21.78 6.06 -7.93
C PHE A 209 23.07 6.82 -8.27
N LYS A 210 23.47 7.79 -7.43
CA LYS A 210 24.69 8.59 -7.66
C LYS A 210 25.96 7.73 -7.71
N ASP A 211 26.00 6.66 -6.91
CA ASP A 211 27.12 5.72 -6.87
C ASP A 211 26.57 4.32 -6.54
N LEU A 212 26.50 3.48 -7.56
CA LEU A 212 25.94 2.14 -7.45
C LEU A 212 26.87 1.13 -6.74
N SER A 213 28.15 1.47 -6.56
CA SER A 213 29.11 0.64 -5.83
C SER A 213 29.01 0.78 -4.31
N LYS A 214 28.30 1.80 -3.81
CA LYS A 214 28.21 2.06 -2.39
C LYS A 214 26.95 1.45 -1.74
N PRO A 215 27.06 0.98 -0.49
CA PRO A 215 25.92 0.61 0.32
C PRO A 215 24.95 1.78 0.51
N ILE A 216 23.65 1.48 0.58
CA ILE A 216 22.62 2.44 0.92
C ILE A 216 22.69 2.71 2.42
N LYS A 217 22.66 3.99 2.80
CA LYS A 217 22.78 4.39 4.21
C LYS A 217 21.42 4.38 4.90
N PHE A 218 21.33 3.66 5.99
CA PHE A 218 20.18 3.63 6.87
C PHE A 218 20.46 4.43 8.15
N ARG A 219 19.63 5.41 8.45
CA ARG A 219 19.75 6.26 9.65
C ARG A 219 18.37 6.58 10.20
N PRO A 220 18.13 6.40 11.52
CA PRO A 220 16.82 6.69 12.09
C PRO A 220 16.52 8.20 12.08
N VAL A 221 15.24 8.55 12.03
CA VAL A 221 14.76 9.91 12.31
C VAL A 221 15.02 10.27 13.78
N GLY A 222 14.91 9.30 14.67
CA GLY A 222 15.17 9.49 16.11
C GLY A 222 14.11 10.37 16.78
N HIS A 223 14.57 11.34 17.57
CA HIS A 223 13.70 12.31 18.25
C HIS A 223 13.49 13.61 17.46
N THR A 224 13.98 13.69 16.21
CA THR A 224 13.97 14.93 15.41
C THR A 224 12.74 15.09 14.52
N CYS A 225 11.71 14.23 14.65
CA CYS A 225 10.51 14.28 13.83
C CYS A 225 9.73 15.59 14.05
N THR A 226 9.52 16.34 12.96
CA THR A 226 8.79 17.62 12.98
C THR A 226 7.33 17.47 12.54
N GLN A 227 6.88 16.26 12.18
CA GLN A 227 5.52 16.03 11.71
C GLN A 227 4.50 16.18 12.84
N ALA A 228 3.29 16.65 12.53
CA ALA A 228 2.22 16.83 13.50
C ALA A 228 1.81 15.49 14.15
N TYR A 229 1.77 14.41 13.34
CA TYR A 229 1.56 13.03 13.77
C TYR A 229 2.16 12.07 12.75
N CYS A 230 2.21 10.77 13.06
CA CYS A 230 2.73 9.76 12.15
C CYS A 230 1.72 9.44 11.05
N PHE A 231 2.17 9.38 9.80
CA PHE A 231 1.35 9.06 8.62
C PHE A 231 1.46 7.59 8.18
N ASN A 232 2.37 6.84 8.79
CA ASN A 232 2.63 5.44 8.48
C ASN A 232 1.78 4.52 9.34
#